data_8558bb241c02afefcbae42b8edaffb78
#
_entry.id   8558bb241c02afefcbae42b8edaffb78
#
_cell.length_a   1.000
_cell.length_b   1.000
_cell.length_c   1.000
_cell.angle_alpha   90.00
_cell.angle_beta   90.00
_cell.angle_gamma   90.00
#
_symmetry.space_group_name_H-M   'P 1'
#
loop_
_entity.id
_entity.type
_entity.pdbx_description
1 polymer ?
#
loop_
_entity_poly.entity_id
_entity_poly.type
_entity_poly.pdbx_seq_one_letter_code
_entity_poly.pdbx_strand_id
1 'polypeptide(L)'
;MHPDLEALLVLQEKDRLVTGTEQALAALEPEQQSLNEQMAVSERALQAARRSVEDALRRRDELEGKIANYRSMQEQRRQRLEWVRGAKEASTIMAELDLARSVLAKEEAEFMRSGDAVHEAERKVAEAEKALAAVRESQVPHRQALQGRREAILAELQQAQSVRSEAARSVNGTLLVRYERIRRGKAPLALYALHADACGHCFTAVPTQRRVLIQRGAAIETCEGCGVLLYASE
;
A
#
# COMPACT_ATOMS: atom_id res chain seq x y z
N MET A 1 33.72 30.57 -24.90
CA MET A 1 32.80 29.90 -23.96
C MET A 1 32.69 30.72 -22.67
N HIS A 2 31.50 30.88 -22.07
CA HIS A 2 31.33 31.61 -20.81
C HIS A 2 32.13 30.91 -19.71
N PRO A 3 32.89 31.62 -18.83
CA PRO A 3 33.77 31.01 -17.84
C PRO A 3 33.02 30.10 -16.85
N ASP A 4 31.76 30.43 -16.52
CA ASP A 4 30.95 29.61 -15.58
C ASP A 4 30.18 28.49 -16.27
N LEU A 5 30.23 28.35 -17.62
CA LEU A 5 29.44 27.37 -18.36
C LEU A 5 29.87 25.94 -18.05
N GLU A 6 31.19 25.70 -18.02
CA GLU A 6 31.76 24.38 -17.74
C GLU A 6 31.33 23.89 -16.34
N ALA A 7 31.42 24.76 -15.33
CA ALA A 7 30.99 24.44 -13.97
C ALA A 7 29.49 24.13 -13.90
N LEU A 8 28.64 24.86 -14.64
CA LEU A 8 27.21 24.60 -14.73
C LEU A 8 26.89 23.30 -15.45
N LEU A 9 27.58 22.96 -16.50
CA LEU A 9 27.42 21.67 -17.23
C LEU A 9 27.83 20.50 -16.35
N VAL A 10 28.95 20.63 -15.63
CA VAL A 10 29.38 19.63 -14.64
C VAL A 10 28.31 19.46 -13.55
N LEU A 11 27.80 20.57 -13.01
CA LEU A 11 26.73 20.52 -12.01
C LEU A 11 25.48 19.83 -12.55
N GLN A 12 25.06 20.15 -13.77
CA GLN A 12 23.91 19.52 -14.41
C GLN A 12 24.09 18.00 -14.61
N GLU A 13 25.30 17.56 -14.94
CA GLU A 13 25.58 16.13 -15.04
C GLU A 13 25.49 15.42 -13.69
N LYS A 14 25.95 16.08 -12.60
CA LYS A 14 25.78 15.54 -11.24
C LYS A 14 24.32 15.54 -10.81
N ASP A 15 23.53 16.54 -11.19
CA ASP A 15 22.09 16.55 -10.97
C ASP A 15 21.36 15.42 -11.69
N ARG A 16 21.79 15.08 -12.91
CA ARG A 16 21.26 13.90 -13.64
C ARG A 16 21.52 12.60 -12.88
N LEU A 17 22.73 12.43 -12.33
CA LEU A 17 23.07 11.26 -11.53
C LEU A 17 22.19 11.18 -10.28
N VAL A 18 22.04 12.28 -9.54
CA VAL A 18 21.15 12.34 -8.38
C VAL A 18 19.71 11.97 -8.75
N THR A 19 19.18 12.61 -9.80
CA THR A 19 17.79 12.34 -10.25
C THR A 19 17.63 10.89 -10.73
N GLY A 20 18.60 10.34 -11.45
CA GLY A 20 18.58 8.94 -11.89
C GLY A 20 18.57 7.96 -10.72
N THR A 21 19.38 8.24 -9.69
CA THR A 21 19.42 7.42 -8.47
C THR A 21 18.14 7.54 -7.64
N GLU A 22 17.55 8.73 -7.54
CA GLU A 22 16.24 8.95 -6.92
C GLU A 22 15.13 8.19 -7.65
N GLN A 23 15.16 8.19 -8.99
CA GLN A 23 14.22 7.42 -9.81
C GLN A 23 14.41 5.91 -9.63
N ALA A 24 15.66 5.43 -9.55
CA ALA A 24 15.97 4.04 -9.28
C ALA A 24 15.45 3.61 -7.90
N LEU A 25 15.56 4.48 -6.88
CA LEU A 25 15.00 4.24 -5.55
C LEU A 25 13.47 4.17 -5.60
N ALA A 26 12.83 5.11 -6.29
CA ALA A 26 11.37 5.13 -6.45
C ALA A 26 10.85 3.92 -7.24
N ALA A 27 11.63 3.38 -8.17
CA ALA A 27 11.28 2.19 -8.93
C ALA A 27 11.19 0.90 -8.08
N LEU A 28 11.72 0.89 -6.85
CA LEU A 28 11.57 -0.23 -5.92
C LEU A 28 10.21 -0.22 -5.19
N GLU A 29 9.53 0.91 -5.15
CA GLU A 29 8.28 1.09 -4.41
C GLU A 29 7.15 0.12 -4.86
N PRO A 30 6.89 -0.08 -6.18
CA PRO A 30 5.87 -1.02 -6.63
C PRO A 30 6.14 -2.47 -6.17
N GLU A 31 7.41 -2.90 -6.16
CA GLU A 31 7.78 -4.24 -5.68
C GLU A 31 7.52 -4.38 -4.18
N GLN A 32 7.89 -3.37 -3.40
CA GLN A 32 7.60 -3.32 -1.95
C GLN A 32 6.09 -3.35 -1.68
N GLN A 33 5.31 -2.59 -2.44
CA GLN A 33 3.85 -2.55 -2.33
C GLN A 33 3.23 -3.90 -2.66
N SER A 34 3.66 -4.55 -3.74
CA SER A 34 3.17 -5.89 -4.12
C SER A 34 3.39 -6.92 -3.02
N LEU A 35 4.59 -6.94 -2.39
CA LEU A 35 4.87 -7.83 -1.27
C LEU A 35 3.97 -7.53 -0.06
N ASN A 36 3.74 -6.25 0.23
CA ASN A 36 2.87 -5.84 1.33
C ASN A 36 1.39 -6.20 1.07
N GLU A 37 0.93 -6.05 -0.17
CA GLU A 37 -0.44 -6.42 -0.55
C GLU A 37 -0.69 -7.92 -0.43
N GLN A 38 0.26 -8.76 -0.85
CA GLN A 38 0.16 -10.21 -0.68
C GLN A 38 0.05 -10.60 0.80
N MET A 39 0.85 -9.99 1.66
CA MET A 39 0.75 -10.16 3.11
C MET A 39 -0.60 -9.74 3.64
N ALA A 40 -1.06 -8.54 3.28
CA ALA A 40 -2.33 -7.99 3.74
C ALA A 40 -3.54 -8.83 3.28
N VAL A 41 -3.47 -9.46 2.11
CA VAL A 41 -4.51 -10.41 1.65
C VAL A 41 -4.56 -11.64 2.54
N SER A 42 -3.40 -12.25 2.85
CA SER A 42 -3.33 -13.44 3.70
C SER A 42 -3.73 -13.15 5.15
N GLU A 43 -3.35 -11.99 5.69
CA GLU A 43 -3.76 -11.55 7.03
C GLU A 43 -5.27 -11.29 7.13
N ARG A 44 -5.86 -10.67 6.09
CA ARG A 44 -7.33 -10.49 6.02
C ARG A 44 -8.06 -11.82 5.93
N ALA A 45 -7.54 -12.79 5.17
CA ALA A 45 -8.12 -14.12 5.08
C ALA A 45 -8.11 -14.84 6.46
N LEU A 46 -7.01 -14.77 7.19
CA LEU A 46 -6.91 -15.31 8.55
C LEU A 46 -7.90 -14.61 9.50
N GLN A 47 -7.99 -13.28 9.44
CA GLN A 47 -8.93 -12.54 10.27
C GLN A 47 -10.39 -12.90 9.96
N ALA A 48 -10.74 -13.07 8.69
CA ALA A 48 -12.08 -13.52 8.28
C ALA A 48 -12.39 -14.92 8.79
N ALA A 49 -11.42 -15.86 8.71
CA ALA A 49 -11.59 -17.20 9.24
C ALA A 49 -11.80 -17.20 10.78
N ARG A 50 -11.04 -16.40 11.52
CA ARG A 50 -11.21 -16.25 12.98
C ARG A 50 -12.57 -15.69 13.35
N ARG A 51 -13.07 -14.68 12.63
CA ARG A 51 -14.43 -14.16 12.83
C ARG A 51 -15.48 -15.24 12.57
N SER A 52 -15.27 -16.10 11.56
CA SER A 52 -16.20 -17.21 11.29
C SER A 52 -16.27 -18.21 12.45
N VAL A 53 -15.16 -18.44 13.17
CA VAL A 53 -15.16 -19.26 14.40
C VAL A 53 -15.97 -18.58 15.50
N GLU A 54 -15.74 -17.29 15.74
CA GLU A 54 -16.48 -16.52 16.74
C GLU A 54 -17.99 -16.54 16.48
N ASP A 55 -18.40 -16.38 15.21
CA ASP A 55 -19.80 -16.41 14.82
C ASP A 55 -20.42 -17.82 14.99
N ALA A 56 -19.65 -18.87 14.62
CA ALA A 56 -20.09 -20.25 14.81
C ALA A 56 -20.25 -20.61 16.30
N LEU A 57 -19.32 -20.20 17.16
CA LEU A 57 -19.40 -20.38 18.60
C LEU A 57 -20.60 -19.64 19.19
N ARG A 58 -20.79 -18.38 18.82
CA ARG A 58 -21.96 -17.59 19.27
C ARG A 58 -23.27 -18.26 18.88
N ARG A 59 -23.37 -18.77 17.66
CA ARG A 59 -24.55 -19.51 17.21
C ARG A 59 -24.79 -20.77 18.03
N ARG A 60 -23.75 -21.50 18.37
CA ARG A 60 -23.82 -22.68 19.24
C ARG A 60 -24.30 -22.34 20.62
N ASP A 61 -23.78 -21.26 21.25
CA ASP A 61 -24.18 -20.80 22.58
C ASP A 61 -25.65 -20.34 22.60
N GLU A 62 -26.10 -19.66 21.52
CA GLU A 62 -27.52 -19.29 21.36
C GLU A 62 -28.45 -20.53 21.31
N LEU A 63 -28.01 -21.58 20.59
CA LEU A 63 -28.77 -22.84 20.52
C LEU A 63 -28.79 -23.57 21.87
N GLU A 64 -27.69 -23.59 22.60
CA GLU A 64 -27.59 -24.16 23.93
C GLU A 64 -28.55 -23.46 24.92
N GLY A 65 -28.56 -22.11 24.90
CA GLY A 65 -29.50 -21.30 25.68
C GLY A 65 -30.96 -21.59 25.34
N LYS A 66 -31.31 -21.75 24.06
CA LYS A 66 -32.66 -22.15 23.63
C LYS A 66 -33.04 -23.53 24.14
N ILE A 67 -32.16 -24.52 24.01
CA ILE A 67 -32.36 -25.88 24.48
C ILE A 67 -32.62 -25.90 25.99
N ALA A 68 -31.79 -25.15 26.76
CA ALA A 68 -31.97 -25.03 28.22
C ALA A 68 -33.36 -24.44 28.57
N ASN A 69 -33.77 -23.40 27.86
CA ASN A 69 -35.09 -22.78 28.03
C ASN A 69 -36.25 -23.78 27.71
N TYR A 70 -36.17 -24.47 26.56
CA TYR A 70 -37.21 -25.42 26.19
C TYR A 70 -37.31 -26.59 27.19
N ARG A 71 -36.19 -27.10 27.69
CA ARG A 71 -36.16 -28.14 28.74
C ARG A 71 -36.81 -27.66 30.03
N SER A 72 -36.50 -26.42 30.47
CA SER A 72 -37.13 -25.83 31.64
C SER A 72 -38.65 -25.68 31.46
N MET A 73 -39.11 -25.20 30.30
CA MET A 73 -40.54 -25.07 30.00
C MET A 73 -41.25 -26.44 29.93
N GLN A 74 -40.61 -27.47 29.40
CA GLN A 74 -41.16 -28.83 29.39
C GLN A 74 -41.34 -29.35 30.82
N GLU A 75 -40.34 -29.14 31.67
CA GLU A 75 -40.40 -29.61 33.05
C GLU A 75 -41.52 -28.91 33.83
N GLN A 76 -41.67 -27.59 33.68
CA GLN A 76 -42.81 -26.84 34.29
C GLN A 76 -44.18 -27.37 33.81
N ARG A 77 -44.33 -27.68 32.50
CA ARG A 77 -45.57 -28.26 31.96
C ARG A 77 -45.83 -29.66 32.49
N ARG A 78 -44.78 -30.49 32.66
CA ARG A 78 -44.88 -31.83 33.24
C ARG A 78 -45.36 -31.77 34.67
N GLN A 79 -44.78 -30.87 35.48
CA GLN A 79 -45.20 -30.65 36.86
C GLN A 79 -46.66 -30.14 36.93
N ARG A 80 -47.05 -29.22 36.05
CA ARG A 80 -48.44 -28.74 35.97
C ARG A 80 -49.38 -29.90 35.60
N LEU A 81 -49.02 -30.81 34.72
CA LEU A 81 -49.85 -31.96 34.36
C LEU A 81 -50.17 -32.87 35.56
N GLU A 82 -49.26 -33.02 36.51
CA GLU A 82 -49.45 -33.83 37.74
C GLU A 82 -50.57 -33.26 38.71
N TRP A 83 -50.79 -31.95 38.62
CA TRP A 83 -51.74 -31.26 39.46
C TRP A 83 -53.12 -31.03 38.83
N VAL A 84 -53.24 -31.24 37.53
CA VAL A 84 -54.48 -31.01 36.77
C VAL A 84 -55.49 -32.11 37.02
N ARG A 85 -56.73 -31.72 37.38
CA ARG A 85 -57.88 -32.67 37.62
C ARG A 85 -58.85 -32.74 36.46
N GLY A 86 -58.82 -31.79 35.52
CA GLY A 86 -59.73 -31.68 34.36
C GLY A 86 -59.25 -32.39 33.12
N ALA A 87 -59.97 -33.34 32.56
CA ALA A 87 -59.56 -34.11 31.35
C ALA A 87 -59.25 -33.21 30.14
N LYS A 88 -60.01 -32.14 29.97
CA LYS A 88 -59.80 -31.19 28.85
C LYS A 88 -58.49 -30.40 29.01
N GLU A 89 -58.20 -29.94 30.23
CA GLU A 89 -56.95 -29.21 30.52
C GLU A 89 -55.73 -30.14 30.40
N ALA A 90 -55.84 -31.37 30.91
CA ALA A 90 -54.79 -32.37 30.77
C ALA A 90 -54.47 -32.69 29.31
N SER A 91 -55.51 -32.84 28.48
CA SER A 91 -55.31 -33.07 27.03
C SER A 91 -54.61 -31.88 26.34
N THR A 92 -54.93 -30.64 26.74
CA THR A 92 -54.25 -29.44 26.20
C THR A 92 -52.76 -29.42 26.59
N ILE A 93 -52.43 -29.68 27.86
CA ILE A 93 -51.03 -29.71 28.32
C ILE A 93 -50.24 -30.84 27.64
N MET A 94 -50.89 -31.99 27.44
CA MET A 94 -50.26 -33.11 26.70
C MET A 94 -49.90 -32.72 25.25
N ALA A 95 -50.82 -32.06 24.54
CA ALA A 95 -50.57 -31.57 23.19
C ALA A 95 -49.44 -30.52 23.16
N GLU A 96 -49.38 -29.60 24.14
CA GLU A 96 -48.31 -28.62 24.31
C GLU A 96 -46.96 -29.31 24.60
N LEU A 97 -46.92 -30.38 25.39
CA LEU A 97 -45.74 -31.15 25.66
C LEU A 97 -45.21 -31.86 24.42
N ASP A 98 -46.09 -32.42 23.61
CA ASP A 98 -45.68 -33.10 22.37
C ASP A 98 -45.14 -32.12 21.33
N LEU A 99 -45.75 -30.94 21.22
CA LEU A 99 -45.20 -29.85 20.42
C LEU A 99 -43.83 -29.40 20.92
N ALA A 100 -43.70 -29.19 22.24
CA ALA A 100 -42.44 -28.78 22.84
C ALA A 100 -41.33 -29.84 22.66
N ARG A 101 -41.65 -31.14 22.69
CA ARG A 101 -40.70 -32.22 22.36
C ARG A 101 -40.22 -32.14 20.92
N SER A 102 -41.13 -31.90 19.99
CA SER A 102 -40.78 -31.78 18.58
C SER A 102 -39.87 -30.57 18.31
N VAL A 103 -40.14 -29.42 18.95
CA VAL A 103 -39.29 -28.24 18.88
C VAL A 103 -37.90 -28.50 19.49
N LEU A 104 -37.86 -29.10 20.68
CA LEU A 104 -36.59 -29.41 21.32
C LEU A 104 -35.72 -30.35 20.49
N ALA A 105 -36.30 -31.41 19.92
CA ALA A 105 -35.56 -32.32 19.02
C ALA A 105 -34.97 -31.60 17.81
N LYS A 106 -35.68 -30.61 17.30
CA LYS A 106 -35.18 -29.75 16.18
C LYS A 106 -33.97 -28.90 16.60
N GLU A 107 -34.09 -28.21 17.76
CA GLU A 107 -33.00 -27.38 18.28
C GLU A 107 -31.76 -28.22 18.65
N GLU A 108 -31.97 -29.41 19.22
CA GLU A 108 -30.88 -30.36 19.53
C GLU A 108 -30.17 -30.86 18.23
N ALA A 109 -30.92 -31.14 17.18
CA ALA A 109 -30.34 -31.49 15.89
C ALA A 109 -29.58 -30.32 15.25
N GLU A 110 -30.01 -29.07 15.39
CA GLU A 110 -29.29 -27.88 14.96
C GLU A 110 -28.04 -27.66 15.83
N PHE A 111 -28.10 -27.88 17.13
CA PHE A 111 -26.94 -27.79 18.01
C PHE A 111 -25.84 -28.80 17.61
N MET A 112 -26.19 -30.02 17.27
CA MET A 112 -25.23 -31.00 16.77
C MET A 112 -24.56 -30.51 15.49
N ARG A 113 -25.35 -30.01 14.52
CA ARG A 113 -24.81 -29.43 13.27
C ARG A 113 -23.96 -28.19 13.50
N SER A 114 -24.26 -27.40 14.53
CA SER A 114 -23.42 -26.23 14.88
C SER A 114 -22.04 -26.63 15.37
N GLY A 115 -21.89 -27.81 15.99
CA GLY A 115 -20.59 -28.38 16.33
C GLY A 115 -19.72 -28.63 15.08
N ASP A 116 -20.32 -29.26 14.06
CA ASP A 116 -19.62 -29.48 12.78
C ASP A 116 -19.22 -28.16 12.10
N ALA A 117 -20.08 -27.14 12.20
CA ALA A 117 -19.77 -25.81 11.68
C ALA A 117 -18.60 -25.11 12.41
N VAL A 118 -18.49 -25.30 13.74
CA VAL A 118 -17.33 -24.82 14.52
C VAL A 118 -16.05 -25.51 14.05
N HIS A 119 -16.05 -26.83 13.97
CA HIS A 119 -14.87 -27.59 13.52
C HIS A 119 -14.44 -27.23 12.09
N GLU A 120 -15.41 -27.01 11.20
CA GLU A 120 -15.09 -26.57 9.83
C GLU A 120 -14.48 -25.15 9.82
N ALA A 121 -14.98 -24.23 10.66
CA ALA A 121 -14.43 -22.91 10.80
C ALA A 121 -13.00 -22.94 11.40
N GLU A 122 -12.77 -23.76 12.42
CA GLU A 122 -11.44 -23.97 13.01
C GLU A 122 -10.43 -24.54 11.98
N ARG A 123 -10.87 -25.48 11.14
CA ARG A 123 -10.04 -26.00 10.05
C ARG A 123 -9.63 -24.89 9.09
N LYS A 124 -10.55 -23.98 8.71
CA LYS A 124 -10.25 -22.83 7.85
C LYS A 124 -9.24 -21.87 8.49
N VAL A 125 -9.28 -21.71 9.81
CA VAL A 125 -8.25 -20.92 10.53
C VAL A 125 -6.89 -21.57 10.39
N ALA A 126 -6.79 -22.88 10.62
CA ALA A 126 -5.52 -23.61 10.47
C ALA A 126 -4.97 -23.56 9.04
N GLU A 127 -5.83 -23.68 8.03
CA GLU A 127 -5.46 -23.51 6.63
C GLU A 127 -4.97 -22.08 6.32
N ALA A 128 -5.65 -21.05 6.82
CA ALA A 128 -5.26 -19.66 6.63
C ALA A 128 -3.94 -19.32 7.35
N GLU A 129 -3.70 -19.86 8.55
CA GLU A 129 -2.44 -19.71 9.28
C GLU A 129 -1.28 -20.34 8.51
N LYS A 130 -1.47 -21.54 7.98
CA LYS A 130 -0.48 -22.22 7.14
C LYS A 130 -0.20 -21.44 5.85
N ALA A 131 -1.23 -20.90 5.20
CA ALA A 131 -1.07 -20.07 4.01
C ALA A 131 -0.30 -18.78 4.31
N LEU A 132 -0.61 -18.09 5.42
CA LEU A 132 0.11 -16.90 5.85
C LEU A 132 1.58 -17.20 6.17
N ALA A 133 1.86 -18.33 6.85
CA ALA A 133 3.22 -18.77 7.13
C ALA A 133 4.02 -19.02 5.84
N ALA A 134 3.42 -19.69 4.87
CA ALA A 134 4.04 -19.94 3.57
C ALA A 134 4.34 -18.66 2.79
N VAL A 135 3.42 -17.66 2.80
CA VAL A 135 3.65 -16.36 2.19
C VAL A 135 4.80 -15.63 2.88
N ARG A 136 4.84 -15.63 4.21
CA ARG A 136 5.94 -15.03 4.98
C ARG A 136 7.28 -15.65 4.63
N GLU A 137 7.36 -16.95 4.63
CA GLU A 137 8.58 -17.69 4.32
C GLU A 137 9.06 -17.42 2.88
N SER A 138 8.16 -17.50 1.91
CA SER A 138 8.49 -17.25 0.50
C SER A 138 8.93 -15.81 0.25
N GLN A 139 8.48 -14.83 1.03
CA GLN A 139 8.86 -13.44 0.87
C GLN A 139 10.21 -13.08 1.52
N VAL A 140 10.74 -13.90 2.44
CA VAL A 140 12.00 -13.60 3.13
C VAL A 140 13.13 -13.27 2.15
N PRO A 141 13.48 -14.14 1.16
CA PRO A 141 14.57 -13.84 0.24
C PRO A 141 14.29 -12.61 -0.63
N HIS A 142 13.05 -12.39 -1.06
CA HIS A 142 12.67 -11.24 -1.87
C HIS A 142 12.81 -9.92 -1.08
N ARG A 143 12.34 -9.88 0.18
CA ARG A 143 12.49 -8.72 1.05
C ARG A 143 13.96 -8.42 1.38
N GLN A 144 14.77 -9.43 1.60
CA GLN A 144 16.21 -9.28 1.83
C GLN A 144 16.91 -8.72 0.59
N ALA A 145 16.62 -9.24 -0.60
CA ALA A 145 17.17 -8.75 -1.86
C ALA A 145 16.73 -7.31 -2.15
N LEU A 146 15.47 -6.97 -1.91
CA LEU A 146 14.93 -5.63 -2.07
C LEU A 146 15.60 -4.64 -1.10
N GLN A 147 15.77 -5.04 0.16
CA GLN A 147 16.45 -4.24 1.16
C GLN A 147 17.92 -3.99 0.78
N GLY A 148 18.65 -5.00 0.34
CA GLY A 148 20.03 -4.86 -0.12
C GLY A 148 20.14 -3.91 -1.33
N ARG A 149 19.24 -4.02 -2.32
CA ARG A 149 19.19 -3.08 -3.44
C ARG A 149 18.93 -1.64 -2.98
N ARG A 150 17.99 -1.48 -2.06
CA ARG A 150 17.65 -0.16 -1.48
C ARG A 150 18.85 0.46 -0.77
N GLU A 151 19.55 -0.30 0.05
CA GLU A 151 20.74 0.18 0.77
C GLU A 151 21.86 0.58 -0.18
N ALA A 152 22.11 -0.21 -1.23
CA ALA A 152 23.08 0.12 -2.26
C ALA A 152 22.74 1.44 -2.98
N ILE A 153 21.48 1.60 -3.42
CA ILE A 153 21.01 2.81 -4.08
C ILE A 153 21.07 4.02 -3.14
N LEU A 154 20.75 3.87 -1.86
CA LEU A 154 20.86 4.95 -0.87
C LEU A 154 22.32 5.39 -0.66
N ALA A 155 23.27 4.47 -0.65
CA ALA A 155 24.69 4.79 -0.57
C ALA A 155 25.17 5.53 -1.84
N GLU A 156 24.74 5.08 -3.03
CA GLU A 156 25.02 5.77 -4.30
C GLU A 156 24.39 7.18 -4.32
N LEU A 157 23.17 7.34 -3.84
CA LEU A 157 22.49 8.64 -3.74
C LEU A 157 23.25 9.61 -2.83
N GLN A 158 23.67 9.14 -1.66
CA GLN A 158 24.45 9.94 -0.74
C GLN A 158 25.78 10.40 -1.37
N GLN A 159 26.48 9.50 -2.08
CA GLN A 159 27.69 9.83 -2.81
C GLN A 159 27.42 10.83 -3.92
N ALA A 160 26.39 10.61 -4.74
CA ALA A 160 26.00 11.52 -5.81
C ALA A 160 25.67 12.93 -5.28
N GLN A 161 24.95 13.02 -4.18
CA GLN A 161 24.60 14.28 -3.52
C GLN A 161 25.84 15.01 -2.98
N SER A 162 26.81 14.28 -2.42
CA SER A 162 28.08 14.85 -1.96
C SER A 162 28.86 15.46 -3.12
N VAL A 163 29.09 14.68 -4.17
CA VAL A 163 29.80 15.14 -5.39
C VAL A 163 29.07 16.31 -6.05
N ARG A 164 27.73 16.25 -6.09
CA ARG A 164 26.90 17.35 -6.59
C ARG A 164 27.10 18.63 -5.76
N SER A 165 27.17 18.51 -4.45
CA SER A 165 27.38 19.63 -3.54
C SER A 165 28.76 20.28 -3.71
N GLU A 166 29.77 19.48 -3.99
CA GLU A 166 31.11 19.98 -4.33
C GLU A 166 31.10 20.72 -5.67
N ALA A 167 30.47 20.15 -6.72
CA ALA A 167 30.33 20.81 -8.00
C ALA A 167 29.57 22.15 -7.89
N ALA A 168 28.56 22.24 -7.05
CA ALA A 168 27.81 23.47 -6.83
C ALA A 168 28.65 24.60 -6.23
N ARG A 169 29.68 24.30 -5.43
CA ARG A 169 30.58 25.29 -4.87
C ARG A 169 31.47 25.97 -5.91
N SER A 170 31.67 25.32 -7.05
CA SER A 170 32.47 25.85 -8.17
C SER A 170 31.70 26.80 -9.08
N VAL A 171 30.37 26.88 -8.90
CA VAL A 171 29.50 27.75 -9.71
C VAL A 171 29.34 29.11 -9.06
N ASN A 172 29.34 30.19 -9.86
CA ASN A 172 29.05 31.54 -9.38
C ASN A 172 27.70 31.59 -8.64
N GLY A 173 27.67 32.22 -7.46
CA GLY A 173 26.49 32.21 -6.58
C GLY A 173 25.21 32.73 -7.22
N THR A 174 25.29 33.79 -8.05
CA THR A 174 24.13 34.36 -8.75
C THR A 174 23.57 33.37 -9.79
N LEU A 175 24.46 32.72 -10.53
CA LEU A 175 24.08 31.71 -11.52
C LEU A 175 23.56 30.44 -10.85
N LEU A 176 24.15 30.03 -9.74
CA LEU A 176 23.67 28.90 -8.95
C LEU A 176 22.23 29.11 -8.47
N VAL A 177 21.90 30.28 -7.94
CA VAL A 177 20.51 30.59 -7.49
C VAL A 177 19.52 30.51 -8.67
N ARG A 178 19.90 31.01 -9.84
CA ARG A 178 19.06 30.91 -11.06
C ARG A 178 18.92 29.45 -11.51
N TYR A 179 20.00 28.70 -11.54
CA TYR A 179 20.04 27.30 -11.91
C TYR A 179 19.15 26.46 -10.99
N GLU A 180 19.29 26.60 -9.66
CA GLU A 180 18.51 25.86 -8.67
C GLU A 180 17.00 26.15 -8.79
N ARG A 181 16.64 27.40 -9.08
CA ARG A 181 15.23 27.76 -9.29
C ARG A 181 14.63 27.04 -10.49
N ILE A 182 15.40 26.95 -11.59
CA ILE A 182 14.97 26.30 -12.82
C ILE A 182 14.89 24.78 -12.63
N ARG A 183 15.89 24.18 -11.97
CA ARG A 183 15.94 22.76 -11.65
C ARG A 183 14.71 22.26 -10.87
N ARG A 184 14.18 23.10 -9.99
CA ARG A 184 12.93 22.79 -9.24
C ARG A 184 11.66 22.94 -10.07
N GLY A 185 11.78 23.44 -11.29
CA GLY A 185 10.67 23.64 -12.21
C GLY A 185 10.27 22.38 -12.96
N LYS A 186 9.50 22.58 -14.02
CA LYS A 186 8.96 21.48 -14.85
C LYS A 186 9.93 20.98 -15.94
N ALA A 187 10.98 21.74 -16.26
CA ALA A 187 11.94 21.34 -17.30
C ALA A 187 12.83 20.20 -16.78
N PRO A 188 13.08 19.16 -17.60
CA PRO A 188 13.94 18.04 -17.22
C PRO A 188 15.37 18.45 -16.86
N LEU A 189 15.86 19.52 -17.46
CA LEU A 189 17.18 20.10 -17.22
C LEU A 189 17.07 21.62 -17.04
N ALA A 190 18.05 22.20 -16.37
CA ALA A 190 18.10 23.65 -16.18
C ALA A 190 18.85 24.37 -17.33
N LEU A 191 19.76 23.66 -17.99
CA LEU A 191 20.66 24.21 -19.02
C LEU A 191 20.48 23.46 -20.32
N TYR A 192 20.27 24.18 -21.43
CA TYR A 192 20.10 23.63 -22.77
C TYR A 192 20.95 24.37 -23.79
N ALA A 193 21.50 23.63 -24.73
CA ALA A 193 22.18 24.22 -25.90
C ALA A 193 21.15 24.95 -26.78
N LEU A 194 21.59 26.00 -27.47
CA LEU A 194 20.88 26.54 -28.62
C LEU A 194 20.82 25.48 -29.73
N HIS A 195 19.66 25.29 -30.33
CA HIS A 195 19.47 24.48 -31.53
C HIS A 195 19.18 25.40 -32.70
N ALA A 196 20.20 25.67 -33.53
CA ALA A 196 20.18 26.68 -34.57
C ALA A 196 19.83 28.09 -34.00
N ASP A 197 18.61 28.57 -34.22
CA ASP A 197 18.14 29.87 -33.77
C ASP A 197 17.09 29.78 -32.65
N ALA A 198 16.87 28.58 -32.08
CA ALA A 198 15.86 28.30 -31.13
C ALA A 198 16.39 27.70 -29.81
N CYS A 199 15.56 27.71 -28.77
CA CYS A 199 15.82 27.02 -27.54
C CYS A 199 15.79 25.49 -27.71
N GLY A 200 16.84 24.78 -27.27
CA GLY A 200 16.92 23.34 -27.37
C GLY A 200 15.92 22.55 -26.52
N HIS A 201 15.13 23.23 -25.69
CA HIS A 201 14.07 22.60 -24.88
C HIS A 201 12.65 22.82 -25.45
N CYS A 202 12.26 24.10 -25.65
CA CYS A 202 10.87 24.43 -26.04
C CYS A 202 10.75 24.88 -27.50
N PHE A 203 11.87 24.94 -28.24
CA PHE A 203 11.98 25.35 -29.64
C PHE A 203 11.46 26.76 -29.94
N THR A 204 11.28 27.58 -28.93
CA THR A 204 10.97 29.00 -29.11
C THR A 204 12.19 29.72 -29.74
N ALA A 205 11.95 30.49 -30.78
CA ALA A 205 13.00 31.30 -31.42
C ALA A 205 13.64 32.28 -30.44
N VAL A 206 14.96 32.37 -30.46
CA VAL A 206 15.74 33.29 -29.61
C VAL A 206 16.13 34.54 -30.43
N PRO A 207 15.84 35.76 -29.92
CA PRO A 207 16.18 36.99 -30.63
C PRO A 207 17.65 37.07 -31.02
N THR A 208 17.96 37.58 -32.24
CA THR A 208 19.30 37.58 -32.80
C THR A 208 20.35 38.23 -31.90
N GLN A 209 20.00 39.34 -31.22
CA GLN A 209 20.95 40.00 -30.32
C GLN A 209 21.37 39.07 -29.16
N ARG A 210 20.45 38.35 -28.56
CA ARG A 210 20.73 37.38 -27.48
C ARG A 210 21.54 36.18 -28.01
N ARG A 211 21.18 35.65 -29.20
CA ARG A 211 21.94 34.57 -29.82
C ARG A 211 23.42 34.91 -29.99
N VAL A 212 23.69 36.12 -30.47
CA VAL A 212 25.08 36.59 -30.64
C VAL A 212 25.84 36.64 -29.33
N LEU A 213 25.21 37.09 -28.24
CA LEU A 213 25.81 37.08 -26.90
C LEU A 213 26.11 35.68 -26.41
N ILE A 214 25.15 34.75 -26.58
CA ILE A 214 25.29 33.34 -26.17
C ILE A 214 26.41 32.68 -27.02
N GLN A 215 26.41 32.87 -28.35
CA GLN A 215 27.40 32.27 -29.25
C GLN A 215 28.82 32.79 -28.98
N ARG A 216 28.96 34.02 -28.61
CA ARG A 216 30.27 34.61 -28.25
C ARG A 216 30.71 34.17 -26.81
N GLY A 217 29.90 33.45 -26.08
CA GLY A 217 30.16 33.10 -24.68
C GLY A 217 30.17 34.29 -23.72
N ALA A 218 29.56 35.44 -24.12
CA ALA A 218 29.50 36.63 -23.30
C ALA A 218 28.42 36.55 -22.20
N ALA A 219 27.38 35.74 -22.42
CA ALA A 219 26.28 35.57 -21.44
C ALA A 219 25.68 34.17 -21.54
N ILE A 220 25.19 33.69 -20.40
CA ILE A 220 24.24 32.56 -20.26
C ILE A 220 22.87 33.19 -20.10
N GLU A 221 22.03 33.09 -21.12
CA GLU A 221 20.74 33.76 -21.19
C GLU A 221 19.59 32.83 -20.78
N THR A 222 18.46 33.40 -20.33
CA THR A 222 17.27 32.65 -20.01
C THR A 222 16.31 32.63 -21.19
N CYS A 223 15.78 31.46 -21.55
CA CYS A 223 14.74 31.35 -22.57
C CYS A 223 13.47 32.07 -22.13
N GLU A 224 12.92 32.97 -22.95
CA GLU A 224 11.67 33.70 -22.63
C GLU A 224 10.44 32.78 -22.66
N GLY A 225 10.47 31.71 -23.44
CA GLY A 225 9.34 30.78 -23.57
C GLY A 225 9.21 29.80 -22.39
N CYS A 226 10.33 29.23 -21.92
CA CYS A 226 10.28 28.16 -20.89
C CYS A 226 11.16 28.41 -19.66
N GLY A 227 11.95 29.48 -19.67
CA GLY A 227 12.73 29.89 -18.50
C GLY A 227 14.06 29.13 -18.27
N VAL A 228 14.43 28.16 -19.11
CA VAL A 228 15.71 27.44 -18.99
C VAL A 228 16.89 28.31 -19.36
N LEU A 229 18.07 27.98 -18.87
CA LEU A 229 19.33 28.62 -19.27
C LEU A 229 19.80 28.11 -20.64
N LEU A 230 20.29 29.03 -21.48
CA LEU A 230 20.77 28.72 -22.84
C LEU A 230 22.24 28.98 -22.95
N TYR A 231 22.92 28.07 -23.68
CA TYR A 231 24.34 28.19 -24.03
C TYR A 231 24.57 27.81 -25.49
N ALA A 232 25.70 28.21 -26.07
CA ALA A 232 26.14 27.73 -27.38
C ALA A 232 26.93 26.43 -27.22
N SER A 233 26.51 25.37 -27.93
CA SER A 233 27.35 24.20 -28.17
C SER A 233 28.40 24.54 -29.20
N GLU A 234 29.61 24.08 -29.02
CA GLU A 234 30.65 24.12 -30.04
C GLU A 234 30.24 23.33 -31.28
#